data_d7c8d4c2a99d0323a91b2f7d6a0d7e85
#
_entry.id   d7c8d4c2a99d0323a91b2f7d6a0d7e85
#
_cell.length_a   1.000
_cell.length_b   1.000
_cell.length_c   1.000
_cell.angle_alpha   90.00
_cell.angle_beta   90.00
_cell.angle_gamma   90.00
#
_symmetry.space_group_name_H-M   'P 1'
#
loop_
_entity.id
_entity.type
_entity.pdbx_description
1 polymer ?
#
loop_
_entity_poly.entity_id
_entity_poly.type
_entity_poly.pdbx_seq_one_letter_code
_entity_poly.pdbx_strand_id
1 'polypeptide(L)'
;MSQQLDTSRRHSWLRIIRLLPVAGPVTIVAAALNLLIGLLPLGFVIGTSVAVDRVAGTGRGIWAGVGLAVVSLLLQAVLSPFQAAFTELISRRVDAACARRLMRATLTEAPIDRLEQPDLLDRMGDARRGLVEYSATPGAAVAGLIALIARYVQLAGGVVLTGMVLGPVAALVITAAALVARFGERGAQTRYSVLRSRSAAARRKAYYVLDTGSSTAAAKEIRMLGTLPWWRQRADRDSDSYLRPLWRARRRIRLAPFTAYSLVVLAGALAVLIMLRDAAGRGDLSVLGLSLGLQAILIPLRFGVYFPEADSQTQDGMRAYESILAIERAAGQRSPDRRRPGGPAGPVPVRGIAFEKVSFSYPGRGRNVLRELDLELPAGTSTAIVGLNGAGKTTLVKLLSKLYEPTAGRISVDGTGLGEFDARSWQRRLAVIYQDYVRYELDAAANVWLGAPGQMADSEALQRAIEWAGAAEVIATLPEGLATVLSSRYSGGVDLSGGQWQRIALARALFAVQAGASVLVLDEPTAQLDVRAEVAFFDRFLELTRGLTTVVISHRFSTVRRADRIVVLDGGRITEQGSHEELMAAGGQYAGLFELQARRFA
;
A
#
# COMPACT_ATOMS: atom_id res chain seq x y z
N MET A 1 13.46 4.91 -27.73
CA MET A 1 12.54 5.29 -26.61
C MET A 1 11.06 5.00 -26.89
N SER A 2 10.60 5.06 -28.14
CA SER A 2 9.22 4.68 -28.52
C SER A 2 8.97 3.16 -28.51
N GLN A 3 9.92 2.35 -28.91
CA GLN A 3 9.79 0.88 -28.95
C GLN A 3 9.76 0.23 -27.55
N GLN A 4 10.47 0.76 -26.55
CA GLN A 4 10.39 0.27 -25.16
C GLN A 4 9.05 0.59 -24.48
N LEU A 5 8.36 1.64 -24.90
CA LEU A 5 7.02 1.99 -24.40
C LEU A 5 5.94 1.06 -24.97
N ASP A 6 6.13 0.55 -26.17
CA ASP A 6 5.13 -0.29 -26.85
C ASP A 6 5.19 -1.76 -26.41
N THR A 7 6.37 -2.30 -26.15
CA THR A 7 6.54 -3.66 -25.60
C THR A 7 6.05 -3.77 -24.16
N SER A 8 6.20 -2.71 -23.34
CA SER A 8 5.65 -2.69 -21.99
C SER A 8 4.10 -2.68 -21.99
N ARG A 9 3.46 -2.10 -23.01
CA ARG A 9 2.00 -2.00 -23.15
C ARG A 9 1.29 -3.34 -23.39
N ARG A 10 1.80 -4.16 -24.32
CA ARG A 10 1.21 -5.49 -24.60
C ARG A 10 1.25 -6.40 -23.39
N HIS A 11 2.28 -6.28 -22.55
CA HIS A 11 2.42 -7.07 -21.33
C HIS A 11 1.53 -6.60 -20.17
N SER A 12 1.13 -5.32 -20.12
CA SER A 12 0.32 -4.81 -19.00
C SER A 12 -1.11 -5.36 -19.01
N TRP A 13 -1.76 -5.45 -20.20
CA TRP A 13 -3.10 -6.02 -20.35
C TRP A 13 -3.15 -7.50 -19.97
N LEU A 14 -2.14 -8.27 -20.40
CA LEU A 14 -2.02 -9.69 -20.05
C LEU A 14 -1.87 -9.90 -18.55
N ARG A 15 -1.27 -8.94 -17.84
CA ARG A 15 -1.12 -9.00 -16.38
C ARG A 15 -2.44 -8.83 -15.65
N ILE A 16 -3.31 -7.93 -16.12
CA ILE A 16 -4.66 -7.77 -15.52
C ILE A 16 -5.53 -9.00 -15.79
N ILE A 17 -5.46 -9.57 -16.97
CA ILE A 17 -6.18 -10.81 -17.31
C ILE A 17 -5.82 -11.94 -16.32
N ARG A 18 -4.58 -11.98 -15.82
CA ARG A 18 -4.17 -12.93 -14.78
C ARG A 18 -4.87 -12.74 -13.43
N LEU A 19 -5.53 -11.60 -13.21
CA LEU A 19 -6.33 -11.36 -12.01
C LEU A 19 -7.78 -11.85 -12.15
N LEU A 20 -8.26 -12.14 -13.36
CA LEU A 20 -9.63 -12.67 -13.58
C LEU A 20 -9.93 -13.93 -12.75
N PRO A 21 -9.05 -14.94 -12.69
CA PRO A 21 -9.31 -16.13 -11.87
C PRO A 21 -9.45 -15.84 -10.38
N VAL A 22 -8.86 -14.76 -9.88
CA VAL A 22 -8.92 -14.35 -8.46
C VAL A 22 -10.34 -13.99 -8.03
N ALA A 23 -11.14 -13.43 -8.94
CA ALA A 23 -12.54 -13.11 -8.66
C ALA A 23 -13.46 -14.36 -8.71
N GLY A 24 -12.96 -15.50 -9.23
CA GLY A 24 -13.68 -16.77 -9.28
C GLY A 24 -14.80 -16.82 -10.34
N PRO A 25 -15.79 -17.72 -10.18
CA PRO A 25 -16.83 -17.95 -11.19
C PRO A 25 -17.75 -16.75 -11.44
N VAL A 26 -17.74 -15.77 -10.53
CA VAL A 26 -18.52 -14.52 -10.70
C VAL A 26 -18.11 -13.76 -11.97
N THR A 27 -16.86 -13.90 -12.42
CA THR A 27 -16.40 -13.31 -13.69
C THR A 27 -17.15 -13.83 -14.90
N ILE A 28 -17.49 -15.12 -14.92
CA ILE A 28 -18.24 -15.75 -16.01
C ILE A 28 -19.68 -15.22 -16.03
N VAL A 29 -20.32 -15.17 -14.86
CA VAL A 29 -21.69 -14.63 -14.72
C VAL A 29 -21.73 -13.16 -15.15
N ALA A 30 -20.77 -12.36 -14.68
CA ALA A 30 -20.66 -10.95 -15.06
C ALA A 30 -20.40 -10.77 -16.57
N ALA A 31 -19.59 -11.63 -17.20
CA ALA A 31 -19.34 -11.60 -18.63
C ALA A 31 -20.61 -11.93 -19.43
N ALA A 32 -21.35 -12.98 -19.03
CA ALA A 32 -22.62 -13.34 -19.65
C ALA A 32 -23.67 -12.22 -19.49
N LEU A 33 -23.76 -11.61 -18.31
CA LEU A 33 -24.64 -10.48 -18.07
C LEU A 33 -24.27 -9.27 -18.95
N ASN A 34 -22.98 -8.95 -19.08
CA ASN A 34 -22.53 -7.87 -19.96
C ASN A 34 -22.76 -8.17 -21.43
N LEU A 35 -22.65 -9.43 -21.87
CA LEU A 35 -23.02 -9.85 -23.21
C LEU A 35 -24.52 -9.58 -23.47
N LEU A 36 -25.38 -10.00 -22.55
CA LEU A 36 -26.82 -9.76 -22.65
C LEU A 36 -27.14 -8.26 -22.67
N ILE A 37 -26.62 -7.48 -21.72
CA ILE A 37 -26.80 -6.02 -21.68
C ILE A 37 -26.30 -5.36 -22.97
N GLY A 38 -25.26 -5.88 -23.59
CA GLY A 38 -24.73 -5.39 -24.87
C GLY A 38 -25.70 -5.62 -26.04
N LEU A 39 -26.51 -6.66 -26.01
CA LEU A 39 -27.51 -6.98 -27.06
C LEU A 39 -28.81 -6.17 -26.94
N LEU A 40 -29.20 -5.76 -25.73
CA LEU A 40 -30.51 -5.09 -25.50
C LEU A 40 -30.71 -3.81 -26.29
N PRO A 41 -29.73 -2.88 -26.44
CA PRO A 41 -29.91 -1.70 -27.31
C PRO A 41 -30.17 -2.06 -28.77
N LEU A 42 -29.66 -3.19 -29.27
CA LEU A 42 -29.91 -3.67 -30.61
C LEU A 42 -31.37 -4.13 -30.73
N GLY A 43 -31.85 -4.89 -29.74
CA GLY A 43 -33.27 -5.29 -29.65
C GLY A 43 -34.20 -4.09 -29.61
N PHE A 44 -33.84 -3.04 -28.88
CA PHE A 44 -34.60 -1.80 -28.84
C PHE A 44 -34.66 -1.10 -30.22
N VAL A 45 -33.51 -0.99 -30.90
CA VAL A 45 -33.43 -0.39 -32.25
C VAL A 45 -34.25 -1.18 -33.26
N ILE A 46 -34.14 -2.52 -33.27
CA ILE A 46 -34.91 -3.38 -34.16
C ILE A 46 -36.42 -3.25 -33.87
N GLY A 47 -36.79 -3.32 -32.59
CA GLY A 47 -38.21 -3.26 -32.17
C GLY A 47 -38.85 -1.93 -32.54
N THR A 48 -38.18 -0.80 -32.30
CA THR A 48 -38.72 0.52 -32.70
C THR A 48 -38.81 0.67 -34.20
N SER A 49 -37.82 0.18 -34.96
CA SER A 49 -37.83 0.24 -36.41
C SER A 49 -38.98 -0.60 -37.03
N VAL A 50 -39.22 -1.80 -36.48
CA VAL A 50 -40.36 -2.65 -36.87
C VAL A 50 -41.70 -1.97 -36.54
N ALA A 51 -41.80 -1.33 -35.36
CA ALA A 51 -43.02 -0.60 -35.00
C ALA A 51 -43.32 0.56 -35.98
N VAL A 52 -42.27 1.35 -36.32
CA VAL A 52 -42.42 2.46 -37.30
C VAL A 52 -42.87 1.96 -38.68
N ASP A 53 -42.27 0.89 -39.17
CA ASP A 53 -42.65 0.27 -40.46
C ASP A 53 -44.11 -0.21 -40.47
N ARG A 54 -44.56 -0.83 -39.38
CA ARG A 54 -45.96 -1.30 -39.28
C ARG A 54 -46.95 -0.16 -39.18
N VAL A 55 -46.60 0.96 -38.55
CA VAL A 55 -47.44 2.17 -38.51
C VAL A 55 -47.58 2.78 -39.93
N ALA A 56 -46.47 2.82 -40.68
CA ALA A 56 -46.49 3.35 -42.06
C ALA A 56 -47.24 2.45 -43.05
N GLY A 57 -47.41 1.17 -42.72
CA GLY A 57 -48.14 0.18 -43.54
C GLY A 57 -49.57 -0.07 -43.03
N THR A 58 -49.91 -1.33 -42.78
CA THR A 58 -51.28 -1.74 -42.43
C THR A 58 -51.63 -1.61 -40.93
N GLY A 59 -50.69 -1.27 -40.08
CA GLY A 59 -50.84 -1.21 -38.63
C GLY A 59 -50.91 -2.61 -37.93
N ARG A 60 -51.05 -3.70 -38.70
CA ARG A 60 -51.12 -5.05 -38.16
C ARG A 60 -49.75 -5.52 -37.63
N GLY A 61 -49.71 -6.01 -36.43
CA GLY A 61 -48.46 -6.54 -35.82
C GLY A 61 -47.55 -5.49 -35.18
N ILE A 62 -48.00 -4.26 -34.98
CA ILE A 62 -47.25 -3.19 -34.29
C ILE A 62 -46.80 -3.61 -32.89
N TRP A 63 -47.66 -4.36 -32.19
CA TRP A 63 -47.40 -4.83 -30.83
C TRP A 63 -46.13 -5.70 -30.71
N ALA A 64 -45.76 -6.42 -31.76
CA ALA A 64 -44.52 -7.21 -31.76
C ALA A 64 -43.28 -6.29 -31.72
N GLY A 65 -43.24 -5.22 -32.51
CA GLY A 65 -42.17 -4.25 -32.50
C GLY A 65 -42.09 -3.44 -31.18
N VAL A 66 -43.27 -2.92 -30.76
CA VAL A 66 -43.38 -2.21 -29.48
C VAL A 66 -42.99 -3.10 -28.31
N GLY A 67 -43.52 -4.36 -28.30
CA GLY A 67 -43.18 -5.33 -27.24
C GLY A 67 -41.69 -5.61 -27.15
N LEU A 68 -41.01 -5.83 -28.28
CA LEU A 68 -39.56 -6.05 -28.31
C LEU A 68 -38.81 -4.83 -27.79
N ALA A 69 -39.18 -3.61 -28.18
CA ALA A 69 -38.55 -2.38 -27.71
C ALA A 69 -38.74 -2.18 -26.21
N VAL A 70 -39.98 -2.34 -25.72
CA VAL A 70 -40.32 -2.18 -24.30
C VAL A 70 -39.62 -3.23 -23.44
N VAL A 71 -39.66 -4.51 -23.86
CA VAL A 71 -38.98 -5.60 -23.14
C VAL A 71 -37.47 -5.37 -23.10
N SER A 72 -36.86 -4.94 -24.20
CA SER A 72 -35.42 -4.62 -24.24
C SER A 72 -35.06 -3.49 -23.27
N LEU A 73 -35.87 -2.44 -23.23
CA LEU A 73 -35.66 -1.30 -22.34
C LEU A 73 -35.84 -1.68 -20.86
N LEU A 74 -36.94 -2.37 -20.54
CA LEU A 74 -37.23 -2.83 -19.18
C LEU A 74 -36.18 -3.80 -18.69
N LEU A 75 -35.77 -4.77 -19.53
CA LEU A 75 -34.76 -5.73 -19.18
C LEU A 75 -33.40 -5.04 -18.94
N GLN A 76 -33.05 -4.03 -19.74
CA GLN A 76 -31.85 -3.22 -19.51
C GLN A 76 -31.91 -2.47 -18.17
N ALA A 77 -33.06 -1.87 -17.85
CA ALA A 77 -33.26 -1.18 -16.56
C ALA A 77 -33.14 -2.14 -15.37
N VAL A 78 -33.72 -3.35 -15.48
CA VAL A 78 -33.66 -4.37 -14.42
C VAL A 78 -32.25 -4.95 -14.27
N LEU A 79 -31.52 -5.19 -15.37
CA LEU A 79 -30.20 -5.83 -15.32
C LEU A 79 -29.08 -4.86 -14.94
N SER A 80 -29.24 -3.55 -15.15
CA SER A 80 -28.22 -2.55 -14.85
C SER A 80 -27.76 -2.55 -13.36
N PRO A 81 -28.63 -2.62 -12.34
CA PRO A 81 -28.21 -2.74 -10.95
C PRO A 81 -27.40 -4.01 -10.66
N PHE A 82 -27.74 -5.13 -11.28
CA PHE A 82 -26.96 -6.37 -11.14
C PHE A 82 -25.57 -6.24 -11.76
N GLN A 83 -25.46 -5.57 -12.91
CA GLN A 83 -24.15 -5.25 -13.49
C GLN A 83 -23.28 -4.46 -12.50
N ALA A 84 -23.84 -3.44 -11.86
CA ALA A 84 -23.12 -2.64 -10.85
C ALA A 84 -22.72 -3.49 -9.64
N ALA A 85 -23.62 -4.36 -9.15
CA ALA A 85 -23.35 -5.25 -8.02
C ALA A 85 -22.24 -6.27 -8.32
N PHE A 86 -22.25 -6.88 -9.49
CA PHE A 86 -21.17 -7.81 -9.90
C PHE A 86 -19.85 -7.09 -10.13
N THR A 87 -19.87 -5.87 -10.67
CA THR A 87 -18.69 -5.02 -10.81
C THR A 87 -18.04 -4.76 -9.45
N GLU A 88 -18.84 -4.37 -8.46
CA GLU A 88 -18.36 -4.11 -7.10
C GLU A 88 -17.83 -5.38 -6.42
N LEU A 89 -18.54 -6.52 -6.56
CA LEU A 89 -18.11 -7.79 -5.98
C LEU A 89 -16.76 -8.27 -6.55
N ILE A 90 -16.57 -8.15 -7.86
CA ILE A 90 -15.31 -8.48 -8.53
C ILE A 90 -14.20 -7.55 -8.03
N SER A 91 -14.49 -6.26 -7.98
CA SER A 91 -13.52 -5.26 -7.52
C SER A 91 -13.04 -5.57 -6.11
N ARG A 92 -13.95 -5.78 -5.16
CA ARG A 92 -13.59 -6.08 -3.76
C ARG A 92 -12.79 -7.37 -3.59
N ARG A 93 -13.12 -8.44 -4.32
CA ARG A 93 -12.37 -9.70 -4.26
C ARG A 93 -10.94 -9.56 -4.74
N VAL A 94 -10.77 -8.90 -5.88
CA VAL A 94 -9.44 -8.65 -6.45
C VAL A 94 -8.62 -7.70 -5.57
N ASP A 95 -9.24 -6.62 -5.07
CA ASP A 95 -8.56 -5.65 -4.22
C ASP A 95 -8.13 -6.26 -2.88
N ALA A 96 -8.98 -7.09 -2.26
CA ALA A 96 -8.60 -7.83 -1.06
C ALA A 96 -7.43 -8.79 -1.32
N ALA A 97 -7.38 -9.45 -2.47
CA ALA A 97 -6.26 -10.29 -2.85
C ALA A 97 -4.98 -9.47 -3.08
N CYS A 98 -5.09 -8.33 -3.76
CA CYS A 98 -3.97 -7.41 -3.97
C CYS A 98 -3.45 -6.81 -2.66
N ALA A 99 -4.35 -6.46 -1.72
CA ALA A 99 -3.97 -5.96 -0.40
C ALA A 99 -3.21 -7.04 0.40
N ARG A 100 -3.69 -8.29 0.41
CA ARG A 100 -2.97 -9.41 1.04
C ARG A 100 -1.59 -9.65 0.41
N ARG A 101 -1.47 -9.55 -0.91
CA ARG A 101 -0.19 -9.67 -1.62
C ARG A 101 0.76 -8.55 -1.25
N LEU A 102 0.27 -7.30 -1.22
CA LEU A 102 1.07 -6.14 -0.81
C LEU A 102 1.57 -6.31 0.63
N MET A 103 0.67 -6.64 1.58
CA MET A 103 1.05 -6.86 2.97
C MET A 103 2.09 -7.99 3.11
N ARG A 104 1.91 -9.11 2.41
CA ARG A 104 2.88 -10.20 2.41
C ARG A 104 4.23 -9.74 1.89
N ALA A 105 4.26 -9.08 0.74
CA ALA A 105 5.50 -8.60 0.12
C ALA A 105 6.23 -7.60 1.01
N THR A 106 5.52 -6.65 1.64
CA THR A 106 6.13 -5.58 2.46
C THR A 106 6.47 -6.04 3.87
N LEU A 107 5.58 -6.80 4.53
CA LEU A 107 5.74 -7.13 5.95
C LEU A 107 6.50 -8.42 6.20
N THR A 108 6.58 -9.33 5.18
CA THR A 108 7.17 -10.64 5.41
C THR A 108 8.29 -11.03 4.44
N GLU A 109 8.29 -10.50 3.24
CA GLU A 109 9.19 -10.98 2.18
C GLU A 109 10.29 -10.00 1.83
N ALA A 110 9.97 -8.71 1.74
CA ALA A 110 10.95 -7.71 1.34
C ALA A 110 11.92 -7.36 2.49
N PRO A 111 13.21 -7.28 2.22
CA PRO A 111 14.19 -6.76 3.17
C PRO A 111 13.92 -5.28 3.48
N ILE A 112 14.10 -4.87 4.74
CA ILE A 112 13.82 -3.49 5.18
C ILE A 112 14.72 -2.49 4.47
N ASP A 113 15.98 -2.83 4.25
CA ASP A 113 16.95 -2.03 3.51
C ASP A 113 16.50 -1.67 2.09
N ARG A 114 15.71 -2.55 1.46
CA ARG A 114 15.10 -2.30 0.15
C ARG A 114 13.85 -1.44 0.27
N LEU A 115 13.01 -1.69 1.26
CA LEU A 115 11.78 -0.93 1.49
C LEU A 115 12.05 0.55 1.79
N GLU A 116 13.18 0.87 2.39
CA GLU A 116 13.60 2.26 2.68
C GLU A 116 14.13 3.01 1.45
N GLN A 117 14.32 2.36 0.31
CA GLN A 117 14.78 3.02 -0.91
C GLN A 117 13.68 3.94 -1.49
N PRO A 118 14.04 5.16 -1.93
CA PRO A 118 13.06 6.17 -2.35
C PRO A 118 12.12 5.71 -3.47
N ASP A 119 12.62 4.92 -4.43
CA ASP A 119 11.83 4.40 -5.54
C ASP A 119 10.79 3.36 -5.07
N LEU A 120 11.15 2.54 -4.07
CA LEU A 120 10.24 1.54 -3.51
C LEU A 120 9.21 2.18 -2.57
N LEU A 121 9.60 3.21 -1.80
CA LEU A 121 8.68 4.03 -1.01
C LEU A 121 7.63 4.70 -1.91
N ASP A 122 8.04 5.23 -3.08
CA ASP A 122 7.11 5.78 -4.06
C ASP A 122 6.11 4.74 -4.57
N ARG A 123 6.59 3.53 -4.88
CA ARG A 123 5.72 2.42 -5.31
C ARG A 123 4.78 1.95 -4.21
N MET A 124 5.24 1.88 -2.96
CA MET A 124 4.38 1.57 -1.82
C MET A 124 3.28 2.62 -1.66
N GLY A 125 3.63 3.90 -1.79
CA GLY A 125 2.67 5.00 -1.79
C GLY A 125 1.65 4.90 -2.93
N ASP A 126 2.09 4.55 -4.15
CA ASP A 126 1.19 4.37 -5.30
C ASP A 126 0.30 3.13 -5.15
N ALA A 127 0.83 2.01 -4.66
CA ALA A 127 0.07 0.79 -4.38
C ALA A 127 -0.99 1.02 -3.30
N ARG A 128 -0.62 1.67 -2.18
CA ARG A 128 -1.53 1.99 -1.07
C ARG A 128 -2.68 2.89 -1.54
N ARG A 129 -2.37 3.99 -2.24
CA ARG A 129 -3.40 4.89 -2.78
C ARG A 129 -4.35 4.16 -3.74
N GLY A 130 -3.79 3.35 -4.63
CA GLY A 130 -4.59 2.60 -5.59
C GLY A 130 -5.44 1.48 -4.98
N LEU A 131 -5.21 1.08 -3.72
CA LEU A 131 -6.07 0.13 -3.01
C LEU A 131 -7.11 0.82 -2.12
N VAL A 132 -6.84 2.06 -1.66
CA VAL A 132 -7.72 2.81 -0.73
C VAL A 132 -8.65 3.76 -1.47
N GLU A 133 -8.20 4.39 -2.56
CA GLU A 133 -9.03 5.27 -3.38
C GLU A 133 -9.91 4.44 -4.32
N TYR A 134 -11.18 4.24 -3.97
CA TYR A 134 -12.17 3.36 -4.62
C TYR A 134 -12.39 3.57 -6.13
N SER A 135 -11.90 4.64 -6.72
CA SER A 135 -12.15 4.97 -8.14
C SER A 135 -11.12 4.43 -9.12
N ALA A 136 -10.00 3.84 -8.65
CA ALA A 136 -8.85 3.50 -9.51
C ALA A 136 -8.08 2.26 -9.01
N THR A 137 -8.81 1.27 -8.46
CA THR A 137 -8.22 0.06 -7.88
C THR A 137 -7.90 -0.99 -8.93
N PRO A 138 -7.00 -1.96 -8.64
CA PRO A 138 -6.78 -3.12 -9.51
C PRO A 138 -8.05 -3.90 -9.79
N GLY A 139 -8.95 -4.03 -8.80
CA GLY A 139 -10.24 -4.69 -8.96
C GLY A 139 -11.18 -3.93 -9.88
N ALA A 140 -11.24 -2.60 -9.77
CA ALA A 140 -11.99 -1.76 -10.68
C ALA A 140 -11.47 -1.88 -12.13
N ALA A 141 -10.16 -2.06 -12.32
CA ALA A 141 -9.57 -2.31 -13.64
C ALA A 141 -10.04 -3.64 -14.24
N VAL A 142 -10.12 -4.71 -13.43
CA VAL A 142 -10.64 -6.03 -13.86
C VAL A 142 -12.13 -5.94 -14.21
N ALA A 143 -12.91 -5.29 -13.35
CA ALA A 143 -14.35 -5.11 -13.57
C ALA A 143 -14.63 -4.27 -14.84
N GLY A 144 -13.84 -3.20 -15.06
CA GLY A 144 -13.91 -2.38 -16.26
C GLY A 144 -13.60 -3.15 -17.55
N LEU A 145 -12.68 -4.13 -17.50
CA LEU A 145 -12.43 -5.02 -18.64
C LEU A 145 -13.65 -5.87 -19.01
N ILE A 146 -14.36 -6.37 -17.99
CA ILE A 146 -15.59 -7.18 -18.21
C ILE A 146 -16.71 -6.28 -18.75
N ALA A 147 -16.84 -5.06 -18.25
CA ALA A 147 -17.83 -4.10 -18.74
C ALA A 147 -17.61 -3.71 -20.22
N LEU A 148 -16.36 -3.77 -20.72
CA LEU A 148 -16.08 -3.57 -22.15
C LEU A 148 -16.77 -4.58 -23.07
N ILE A 149 -17.11 -5.79 -22.58
CA ILE A 149 -17.82 -6.80 -23.36
C ILE A 149 -19.12 -6.21 -23.90
N ALA A 150 -19.94 -5.56 -23.06
CA ALA A 150 -21.19 -4.95 -23.47
C ALA A 150 -20.96 -3.89 -24.57
N ARG A 151 -19.92 -3.07 -24.43
CA ARG A 151 -19.61 -2.00 -25.40
C ARG A 151 -19.15 -2.56 -26.75
N TYR A 152 -18.30 -3.59 -26.75
CA TYR A 152 -17.87 -4.22 -28.01
C TYR A 152 -19.00 -5.00 -28.70
N VAL A 153 -19.90 -5.61 -27.95
CA VAL A 153 -21.10 -6.26 -28.47
C VAL A 153 -22.02 -5.23 -29.14
N GLN A 154 -22.24 -4.08 -28.49
CA GLN A 154 -23.02 -2.98 -29.07
C GLN A 154 -22.37 -2.47 -30.38
N LEU A 155 -21.05 -2.25 -30.38
CA LEU A 155 -20.34 -1.86 -31.60
C LEU A 155 -20.54 -2.88 -32.72
N ALA A 156 -20.27 -4.16 -32.46
CA ALA A 156 -20.38 -5.22 -33.45
C ALA A 156 -21.81 -5.30 -34.02
N GLY A 157 -22.81 -5.25 -33.13
CA GLY A 157 -24.22 -5.27 -33.55
C GLY A 157 -24.60 -4.04 -34.37
N GLY A 158 -24.18 -2.83 -33.98
CA GLY A 158 -24.43 -1.61 -34.75
C GLY A 158 -23.75 -1.64 -36.12
N VAL A 159 -22.53 -2.16 -36.22
CA VAL A 159 -21.81 -2.35 -37.48
C VAL A 159 -22.56 -3.35 -38.41
N VAL A 160 -23.02 -4.49 -37.87
CA VAL A 160 -23.78 -5.48 -38.62
C VAL A 160 -25.09 -4.89 -39.13
N LEU A 161 -25.86 -4.20 -38.29
CA LEU A 161 -27.11 -3.56 -38.69
C LEU A 161 -26.89 -2.50 -39.77
N THR A 162 -25.85 -1.65 -39.62
CA THR A 162 -25.50 -0.65 -40.65
C THR A 162 -25.11 -1.33 -41.96
N GLY A 163 -24.33 -2.41 -41.89
CA GLY A 163 -23.92 -3.17 -43.08
C GLY A 163 -25.08 -3.85 -43.81
N MET A 164 -26.06 -4.38 -43.06
CA MET A 164 -27.29 -5.00 -43.65
C MET A 164 -28.14 -3.97 -44.38
N VAL A 165 -28.22 -2.74 -43.90
CA VAL A 165 -29.09 -1.71 -44.47
C VAL A 165 -28.39 -0.94 -45.58
N LEU A 166 -27.12 -0.54 -45.40
CA LEU A 166 -26.40 0.40 -46.30
C LEU A 166 -25.22 -0.28 -47.02
N GLY A 167 -24.99 -1.55 -46.77
CA GLY A 167 -23.89 -2.29 -47.37
C GLY A 167 -22.56 -2.14 -46.62
N PRO A 168 -21.52 -2.93 -47.00
CA PRO A 168 -20.27 -3.08 -46.27
C PRO A 168 -19.43 -1.80 -46.23
N VAL A 169 -19.55 -0.93 -47.24
CA VAL A 169 -18.79 0.33 -47.29
C VAL A 169 -19.23 1.28 -46.17
N ALA A 170 -20.52 1.44 -45.94
CA ALA A 170 -21.05 2.26 -44.86
C ALA A 170 -20.64 1.70 -43.48
N ALA A 171 -20.72 0.37 -43.30
CA ALA A 171 -20.26 -0.29 -42.11
C ALA A 171 -18.76 -0.05 -41.84
N LEU A 172 -17.92 -0.13 -42.87
CA LEU A 172 -16.49 0.14 -42.78
C LEU A 172 -16.19 1.58 -42.36
N VAL A 173 -16.84 2.56 -43.01
CA VAL A 173 -16.64 4.00 -42.75
C VAL A 173 -16.99 4.32 -41.30
N ILE A 174 -18.17 3.93 -40.82
CA ILE A 174 -18.59 4.26 -39.46
C ILE A 174 -17.74 3.52 -38.42
N THR A 175 -17.33 2.28 -38.69
CA THR A 175 -16.44 1.52 -37.81
C THR A 175 -15.07 2.15 -37.73
N ALA A 176 -14.47 2.52 -38.86
CA ALA A 176 -13.18 3.19 -38.90
C ALA A 176 -13.21 4.51 -38.13
N ALA A 177 -14.25 5.33 -38.33
CA ALA A 177 -14.43 6.60 -37.60
C ALA A 177 -14.53 6.35 -36.07
N ALA A 178 -15.35 5.39 -35.64
CA ALA A 178 -15.52 5.05 -34.23
C ALA A 178 -14.21 4.52 -33.60
N LEU A 179 -13.47 3.66 -34.29
CA LEU A 179 -12.21 3.11 -33.81
C LEU A 179 -11.09 4.15 -33.76
N VAL A 180 -10.99 5.04 -34.76
CA VAL A 180 -10.03 6.16 -34.75
C VAL A 180 -10.26 7.04 -33.53
N ALA A 181 -11.51 7.43 -33.26
CA ALA A 181 -11.83 8.23 -32.09
C ALA A 181 -11.48 7.47 -30.79
N ARG A 182 -11.88 6.22 -30.69
CA ARG A 182 -11.64 5.37 -29.51
C ARG A 182 -10.18 5.17 -29.18
N PHE A 183 -9.37 4.78 -30.17
CA PHE A 183 -7.94 4.56 -29.98
C PHE A 183 -7.17 5.87 -29.82
N GLY A 184 -7.61 6.93 -30.48
CA GLY A 184 -7.04 8.25 -30.33
C GLY A 184 -7.22 8.81 -28.92
N GLU A 185 -8.43 8.77 -28.37
CA GLU A 185 -8.75 9.21 -27.01
C GLU A 185 -7.98 8.39 -25.97
N ARG A 186 -7.96 7.08 -26.12
CA ARG A 186 -7.18 6.17 -25.26
C ARG A 186 -5.68 6.47 -25.29
N GLY A 187 -5.13 6.75 -26.46
CA GLY A 187 -3.74 7.16 -26.63
C GLY A 187 -3.41 8.47 -25.93
N ALA A 188 -4.30 9.46 -26.03
CA ALA A 188 -4.18 10.74 -25.34
C ALA A 188 -4.21 10.56 -23.81
N GLN A 189 -5.11 9.75 -23.30
CA GLN A 189 -5.21 9.40 -21.87
C GLN A 189 -3.92 8.79 -21.35
N THR A 190 -3.35 7.84 -22.08
CA THR A 190 -2.10 7.18 -21.69
C THR A 190 -0.93 8.15 -21.65
N ARG A 191 -0.79 9.04 -22.66
CA ARG A 191 0.25 10.07 -22.67
C ARG A 191 0.14 11.02 -21.47
N TYR A 192 -1.07 11.44 -21.16
CA TYR A 192 -1.33 12.29 -19.99
C TYR A 192 -0.97 11.58 -18.68
N SER A 193 -1.29 10.30 -18.58
CA SER A 193 -1.02 9.50 -17.41
C SER A 193 0.48 9.27 -17.15
N VAL A 194 1.28 9.10 -18.21
CA VAL A 194 2.74 9.02 -18.12
C VAL A 194 3.34 10.35 -17.64
N LEU A 195 2.81 11.46 -18.11
CA LEU A 195 3.25 12.79 -17.65
C LEU A 195 2.95 12.98 -16.16
N ARG A 196 1.75 12.59 -15.71
CA ARG A 196 1.36 12.63 -14.29
C ARG A 196 2.30 11.80 -13.41
N SER A 197 2.76 10.65 -13.88
CA SER A 197 3.73 9.84 -13.13
C SER A 197 5.12 10.48 -13.04
N ARG A 198 5.57 11.15 -14.10
CA ARG A 198 6.85 11.91 -14.09
C ARG A 198 6.83 13.09 -13.12
N SER A 199 5.65 13.62 -12.80
CA SER A 199 5.47 14.72 -11.84
C SER A 199 5.34 14.25 -10.39
N ALA A 200 5.75 13.01 -10.06
CA ALA A 200 5.58 12.41 -8.72
C ALA A 200 6.25 13.24 -7.61
N ALA A 201 7.47 13.76 -7.86
CA ALA A 201 8.18 14.59 -6.88
C ALA A 201 7.46 15.92 -6.56
N ALA A 202 6.95 16.62 -7.58
CA ALA A 202 6.18 17.84 -7.39
C ALA A 202 4.83 17.54 -6.70
N ARG A 203 4.19 16.43 -7.08
CA ARG A 203 2.97 15.94 -6.43
C ARG A 203 3.20 15.67 -4.94
N ARG A 204 4.29 14.98 -4.56
CA ARG A 204 4.60 14.73 -3.14
C ARG A 204 4.71 16.02 -2.33
N LYS A 205 5.41 17.05 -2.87
CA LYS A 205 5.53 18.34 -2.20
C LYS A 205 4.17 18.99 -1.96
N ALA A 206 3.31 19.03 -3.00
CA ALA A 206 1.97 19.61 -2.89
C ALA A 206 1.09 18.85 -1.89
N TYR A 207 1.09 17.52 -1.92
CA TYR A 207 0.34 16.70 -0.97
C TYR A 207 0.86 16.81 0.47
N TYR A 208 2.19 16.85 0.68
CA TYR A 208 2.79 17.03 2.00
C TYR A 208 2.30 18.32 2.68
N VAL A 209 2.30 19.43 1.93
CA VAL A 209 1.85 20.71 2.48
C VAL A 209 0.36 20.68 2.82
N LEU A 210 -0.46 20.06 1.98
CA LEU A 210 -1.89 19.93 2.19
C LEU A 210 -2.20 19.00 3.38
N ASP A 211 -1.56 17.83 3.42
CA ASP A 211 -1.73 16.82 4.47
C ASP A 211 -1.30 17.37 5.83
N THR A 212 -0.11 18.01 5.89
CA THR A 212 0.37 18.66 7.12
C THR A 212 -0.54 19.80 7.56
N GLY A 213 -0.95 20.68 6.64
CA GLY A 213 -1.80 21.83 6.94
C GLY A 213 -3.22 21.47 7.35
N SER A 214 -3.69 20.26 7.01
CA SER A 214 -5.00 19.73 7.40
C SER A 214 -4.93 18.73 8.57
N SER A 215 -3.74 18.41 9.08
CA SER A 215 -3.57 17.46 10.18
C SER A 215 -3.72 18.13 11.56
N THR A 216 -4.32 17.41 12.50
CA THR A 216 -4.41 17.85 13.90
C THR A 216 -3.04 17.90 14.58
N ALA A 217 -2.11 17.06 14.17
CA ALA A 217 -0.76 17.01 14.73
C ALA A 217 -0.01 18.33 14.56
N ALA A 218 -0.04 18.92 13.35
CA ALA A 218 0.62 20.17 13.05
C ALA A 218 -0.19 21.42 13.47
N ALA A 219 -1.49 21.27 13.73
CA ALA A 219 -2.40 22.40 13.98
C ALA A 219 -1.97 23.26 15.17
N LYS A 220 -1.44 22.64 16.24
CA LYS A 220 -0.98 23.36 17.45
C LYS A 220 0.19 24.29 17.12
N GLU A 221 1.22 23.78 16.46
CA GLU A 221 2.41 24.56 16.11
C GLU A 221 2.11 25.64 15.07
N ILE A 222 1.34 25.31 14.02
CA ILE A 222 0.94 26.27 12.98
C ILE A 222 0.19 27.47 13.62
N ARG A 223 -0.70 27.21 14.59
CA ARG A 223 -1.44 28.26 15.30
C ARG A 223 -0.55 29.07 16.24
N MET A 224 0.27 28.40 17.05
CA MET A 224 1.17 29.06 18.01
C MET A 224 2.22 29.92 17.34
N LEU A 225 2.76 29.47 16.23
CA LEU A 225 3.78 30.18 15.45
C LEU A 225 3.19 31.21 14.47
N GLY A 226 1.85 31.27 14.32
CA GLY A 226 1.20 32.18 13.36
C GLY A 226 1.57 31.93 11.90
N THR A 227 2.00 30.72 11.54
CA THR A 227 2.60 30.41 10.23
C THR A 227 1.57 30.09 9.13
N LEU A 228 0.27 30.24 9.38
CA LEU A 228 -0.79 29.95 8.39
C LEU A 228 -0.60 30.70 7.05
N PRO A 229 -0.20 32.00 7.00
CA PRO A 229 0.03 32.69 5.73
C PRO A 229 1.15 32.06 4.91
N TRP A 230 2.23 31.60 5.58
CA TRP A 230 3.33 30.90 4.93
C TRP A 230 2.88 29.54 4.36
N TRP A 231 2.09 28.76 5.13
CA TRP A 231 1.56 27.48 4.66
C TRP A 231 0.64 27.64 3.44
N ARG A 232 -0.22 28.68 3.42
CA ARG A 232 -1.05 28.98 2.25
C ARG A 232 -0.20 29.30 1.03
N GLN A 233 0.76 30.24 1.17
CA GLN A 233 1.63 30.60 0.06
C GLN A 233 2.46 29.42 -0.44
N ARG A 234 2.87 28.53 0.47
CA ARG A 234 3.60 27.31 0.12
C ARG A 234 2.69 26.32 -0.63
N ALA A 235 1.46 26.13 -0.17
CA ALA A 235 0.47 25.29 -0.83
C ALA A 235 0.19 25.76 -2.26
N ASP A 236 0.00 27.07 -2.45
CA ASP A 236 -0.23 27.66 -3.77
C ASP A 236 0.96 27.42 -4.70
N ARG A 237 2.19 27.69 -4.24
CA ARG A 237 3.40 27.49 -5.05
C ARG A 237 3.62 26.01 -5.42
N ASP A 238 3.49 25.11 -4.47
CA ASP A 238 3.74 23.70 -4.71
C ASP A 238 2.62 23.08 -5.54
N SER A 239 1.36 23.49 -5.34
CA SER A 239 0.23 23.10 -6.19
C SER A 239 0.41 23.63 -7.62
N ASP A 240 0.79 24.88 -7.79
CA ASP A 240 1.05 25.49 -9.09
C ASP A 240 2.20 24.78 -9.83
N SER A 241 3.28 24.46 -9.12
CA SER A 241 4.42 23.73 -9.69
C SER A 241 4.03 22.36 -10.22
N TYR A 242 3.04 21.70 -9.59
CA TYR A 242 2.49 20.43 -10.00
C TYR A 242 1.42 20.55 -11.08
N LEU A 243 0.44 21.46 -10.91
CA LEU A 243 -0.76 21.53 -11.74
C LEU A 243 -0.53 22.27 -13.05
N ARG A 244 0.23 23.38 -13.09
CA ARG A 244 0.43 24.17 -14.31
C ARG A 244 1.06 23.38 -15.45
N PRO A 245 2.11 22.56 -15.27
CA PRO A 245 2.66 21.71 -16.33
C PRO A 245 1.61 20.70 -16.85
N LEU A 246 0.83 20.11 -15.93
CA LEU A 246 -0.22 19.16 -16.29
C LEU A 246 -1.35 19.80 -17.08
N TRP A 247 -1.79 21.01 -16.72
CA TRP A 247 -2.85 21.73 -17.45
C TRP A 247 -2.40 22.16 -18.84
N ARG A 248 -1.16 22.64 -18.98
CA ARG A 248 -0.59 22.97 -20.30
C ARG A 248 -0.51 21.73 -21.20
N ALA A 249 -0.05 20.64 -20.65
CA ALA A 249 0.03 19.38 -21.37
C ALA A 249 -1.37 18.80 -21.69
N ARG A 250 -2.34 18.93 -20.78
CA ARG A 250 -3.73 18.51 -21.02
C ARG A 250 -4.34 19.19 -22.22
N ARG A 251 -4.11 20.49 -22.40
CA ARG A 251 -4.58 21.23 -23.60
C ARG A 251 -3.98 20.63 -24.88
N ARG A 252 -2.67 20.36 -24.91
CA ARG A 252 -1.99 19.80 -26.10
C ARG A 252 -2.29 18.31 -26.32
N ILE A 253 -2.38 17.52 -25.25
CA ILE A 253 -2.54 16.06 -25.35
C ILE A 253 -4.01 15.67 -25.54
N ARG A 254 -4.96 16.43 -24.98
CA ARG A 254 -6.39 16.13 -25.05
C ARG A 254 -7.16 17.03 -26.01
N LEU A 255 -7.08 18.34 -25.87
CA LEU A 255 -7.98 19.24 -26.57
C LEU A 255 -7.78 19.19 -28.10
N ALA A 256 -6.55 19.37 -28.58
CA ALA A 256 -6.27 19.34 -30.02
C ALA A 256 -6.53 17.98 -30.67
N PRO A 257 -6.07 16.82 -30.08
CA PRO A 257 -6.45 15.53 -30.62
C PRO A 257 -7.95 15.23 -30.54
N PHE A 258 -8.63 15.63 -29.45
CA PHE A 258 -10.07 15.45 -29.30
C PHE A 258 -10.84 16.16 -30.42
N THR A 259 -10.50 17.41 -30.74
CA THR A 259 -11.15 18.12 -31.87
C THR A 259 -10.92 17.41 -33.20
N ALA A 260 -9.69 16.93 -33.44
CA ALA A 260 -9.38 16.18 -34.67
C ALA A 260 -10.18 14.86 -34.76
N TYR A 261 -10.22 14.08 -33.67
CA TYR A 261 -11.01 12.82 -33.66
C TYR A 261 -12.52 13.10 -33.78
N SER A 262 -13.03 14.16 -33.14
CA SER A 262 -14.44 14.56 -33.26
C SER A 262 -14.81 14.95 -34.69
N LEU A 263 -13.90 15.63 -35.40
CA LEU A 263 -14.10 15.97 -36.83
C LEU A 263 -14.10 14.69 -37.70
N VAL A 264 -13.25 13.73 -37.44
CA VAL A 264 -13.25 12.43 -38.15
C VAL A 264 -14.56 11.66 -37.91
N VAL A 265 -15.04 11.63 -36.66
CA VAL A 265 -16.34 11.01 -36.33
C VAL A 265 -17.49 11.73 -37.03
N LEU A 266 -17.50 13.07 -37.02
CA LEU A 266 -18.51 13.87 -37.66
C LEU A 266 -18.51 13.67 -39.19
N ALA A 267 -17.32 13.65 -39.81
CA ALA A 267 -17.19 13.42 -41.25
C ALA A 267 -17.66 11.99 -41.64
N GLY A 268 -17.28 10.96 -40.84
CA GLY A 268 -17.75 9.59 -41.04
C GLY A 268 -19.27 9.47 -40.88
N ALA A 269 -19.83 10.09 -39.86
CA ALA A 269 -21.28 10.12 -39.64
C ALA A 269 -22.02 10.80 -40.79
N LEU A 270 -21.53 11.97 -41.23
CA LEU A 270 -22.10 12.73 -42.35
C LEU A 270 -22.04 11.92 -43.65
N ALA A 271 -20.91 11.26 -43.94
CA ALA A 271 -20.77 10.42 -45.12
C ALA A 271 -21.82 9.28 -45.13
N VAL A 272 -21.99 8.57 -43.98
CA VAL A 272 -22.98 7.48 -43.90
C VAL A 272 -24.43 8.02 -43.94
N LEU A 273 -24.70 9.20 -43.40
CA LEU A 273 -26.01 9.86 -43.50
C LEU A 273 -26.32 10.27 -44.95
N ILE A 274 -25.31 10.75 -45.72
CA ILE A 274 -25.48 11.04 -47.16
C ILE A 274 -25.78 9.73 -47.92
N MET A 275 -25.06 8.64 -47.62
CA MET A 275 -25.35 7.34 -48.23
C MET A 275 -26.77 6.86 -47.91
N LEU A 276 -27.24 7.05 -46.67
CA LEU A 276 -28.62 6.74 -46.26
C LEU A 276 -29.64 7.56 -47.03
N ARG A 277 -29.41 8.89 -47.15
CA ARG A 277 -30.27 9.81 -47.95
C ARG A 277 -30.36 9.40 -49.41
N ASP A 278 -29.20 9.07 -49.99
CA ASP A 278 -29.16 8.75 -51.44
C ASP A 278 -29.81 7.39 -51.72
N ALA A 279 -29.64 6.39 -50.83
CA ALA A 279 -30.34 5.12 -50.93
C ALA A 279 -31.85 5.28 -50.76
N ALA A 280 -32.29 6.11 -49.83
CA ALA A 280 -33.72 6.42 -49.65
C ALA A 280 -34.28 7.18 -50.87
N GLY A 281 -33.53 8.13 -51.44
CA GLY A 281 -33.95 8.89 -52.64
C GLY A 281 -34.06 8.05 -53.92
N ARG A 282 -33.29 6.99 -54.02
CA ARG A 282 -33.40 6.00 -55.12
C ARG A 282 -34.52 4.98 -54.91
N GLY A 283 -35.17 4.97 -53.74
CA GLY A 283 -36.20 3.98 -53.42
C GLY A 283 -35.66 2.61 -53.03
N ASP A 284 -34.32 2.52 -52.78
CA ASP A 284 -33.64 1.26 -52.39
C ASP A 284 -33.99 0.82 -50.97
N LEU A 285 -34.56 1.71 -50.15
CA LEU A 285 -34.85 1.46 -48.74
C LEU A 285 -36.35 1.48 -48.44
N SER A 286 -36.82 0.47 -47.70
CA SER A 286 -38.13 0.50 -47.07
C SER A 286 -38.12 1.45 -45.85
N VAL A 287 -39.32 1.75 -45.32
CA VAL A 287 -39.47 2.51 -44.07
C VAL A 287 -38.71 1.84 -42.90
N LEU A 288 -38.76 0.52 -42.84
CA LEU A 288 -37.97 -0.28 -41.92
C LEU A 288 -36.47 0.00 -42.10
N GLY A 289 -35.96 -0.11 -43.31
CA GLY A 289 -34.56 0.13 -43.64
C GLY A 289 -34.10 1.51 -43.27
N LEU A 290 -34.87 2.54 -43.56
CA LEU A 290 -34.58 3.94 -43.25
C LEU A 290 -34.51 4.16 -41.72
N SER A 291 -35.54 3.68 -41.00
CA SER A 291 -35.60 3.78 -39.54
C SER A 291 -34.45 3.01 -38.83
N LEU A 292 -34.19 1.80 -39.31
CA LEU A 292 -33.11 0.94 -38.76
C LEU A 292 -31.74 1.55 -39.05
N GLY A 293 -31.50 2.02 -40.27
CA GLY A 293 -30.23 2.63 -40.66
C GLY A 293 -29.90 3.91 -39.85
N LEU A 294 -30.91 4.79 -39.69
CA LEU A 294 -30.71 6.00 -38.88
C LEU A 294 -30.34 5.73 -37.43
N GLN A 295 -31.00 4.73 -36.82
CA GLN A 295 -30.72 4.36 -35.42
C GLN A 295 -29.42 3.54 -35.29
N ALA A 296 -29.13 2.62 -36.23
CA ALA A 296 -27.93 1.79 -36.21
C ALA A 296 -26.64 2.61 -36.29
N ILE A 297 -26.62 3.72 -37.06
CA ILE A 297 -25.48 4.65 -37.17
C ILE A 297 -25.11 5.25 -35.80
N LEU A 298 -26.08 5.53 -34.93
CA LEU A 298 -25.83 6.14 -33.63
C LEU A 298 -25.07 5.24 -32.66
N ILE A 299 -25.18 3.91 -32.80
CA ILE A 299 -24.52 2.95 -31.90
C ILE A 299 -22.99 3.00 -32.03
N PRO A 300 -22.36 2.84 -33.20
CA PRO A 300 -20.92 2.99 -33.38
C PRO A 300 -20.41 4.38 -32.99
N LEU A 301 -21.19 5.43 -33.26
CA LEU A 301 -20.81 6.81 -32.87
C LEU A 301 -20.66 6.96 -31.36
N ARG A 302 -21.52 6.33 -30.57
CA ARG A 302 -21.41 6.33 -29.10
C ARG A 302 -20.20 5.54 -28.60
N PHE A 303 -19.64 4.61 -29.38
CA PHE A 303 -18.45 3.85 -29.02
C PHE A 303 -17.16 4.72 -29.00
N GLY A 304 -17.09 5.79 -29.76
CA GLY A 304 -15.99 6.77 -29.74
C GLY A 304 -15.94 7.61 -28.47
N VAL A 305 -16.99 7.61 -27.65
CA VAL A 305 -17.06 8.37 -26.41
C VAL A 305 -16.20 7.73 -25.31
N TYR A 306 -15.69 8.58 -24.40
CA TYR A 306 -14.96 8.15 -23.22
C TYR A 306 -15.80 7.26 -22.30
N PHE A 307 -15.22 6.13 -21.87
CA PHE A 307 -15.83 5.19 -20.94
C PHE A 307 -15.14 5.29 -19.58
N PRO A 308 -15.68 6.06 -18.61
CA PRO A 308 -15.05 6.24 -17.31
C PRO A 308 -14.75 4.91 -16.61
N GLU A 309 -15.69 3.98 -16.71
CA GLU A 309 -15.63 2.65 -16.10
C GLU A 309 -14.49 1.76 -16.61
N ALA A 310 -13.98 2.04 -17.81
CA ALA A 310 -12.95 1.22 -18.43
C ALA A 310 -11.64 1.96 -18.68
N ASP A 311 -11.69 3.25 -18.96
CA ASP A 311 -10.52 3.98 -19.45
C ASP A 311 -9.64 4.52 -18.32
N SER A 312 -10.21 5.27 -17.35
CA SER A 312 -9.43 5.78 -16.20
C SER A 312 -9.15 4.69 -15.18
N GLN A 313 -10.16 3.90 -14.83
CA GLN A 313 -10.05 2.84 -13.83
C GLN A 313 -9.03 1.78 -14.26
N THR A 314 -9.07 1.35 -15.53
CA THR A 314 -8.12 0.37 -16.03
C THR A 314 -6.68 0.88 -15.98
N GLN A 315 -6.43 2.15 -16.33
CA GLN A 315 -5.06 2.69 -16.36
C GLN A 315 -4.48 2.94 -14.98
N ASP A 316 -5.26 3.52 -14.07
CA ASP A 316 -4.78 3.83 -12.72
C ASP A 316 -4.70 2.56 -11.86
N GLY A 317 -5.68 1.64 -11.98
CA GLY A 317 -5.63 0.33 -11.34
C GLY A 317 -4.47 -0.56 -11.85
N MET A 318 -4.14 -0.49 -13.14
CA MET A 318 -2.94 -1.14 -13.69
C MET A 318 -1.66 -0.65 -13.03
N ARG A 319 -1.52 0.65 -12.79
CA ARG A 319 -0.32 1.21 -12.13
C ARG A 319 -0.20 0.75 -10.69
N ALA A 320 -1.32 0.75 -9.95
CA ALA A 320 -1.34 0.22 -8.60
C ALA A 320 -0.88 -1.24 -8.59
N TYR A 321 -1.38 -2.06 -9.50
CA TYR A 321 -0.97 -3.46 -9.63
C TYR A 321 0.49 -3.61 -10.07
N GLU A 322 0.98 -2.80 -11.00
CA GLU A 322 2.39 -2.79 -11.41
C GLU A 322 3.33 -2.40 -10.26
N SER A 323 2.88 -1.49 -9.38
CA SER A 323 3.61 -1.13 -8.17
C SER A 323 3.68 -2.29 -7.20
N ILE A 324 2.59 -3.05 -6.99
CA ILE A 324 2.58 -4.27 -6.19
C ILE A 324 3.56 -5.31 -6.77
N LEU A 325 3.50 -5.56 -8.08
CA LEU A 325 4.43 -6.49 -8.75
C LEU A 325 5.90 -6.05 -8.68
N ALA A 326 6.17 -4.75 -8.63
CA ALA A 326 7.53 -4.25 -8.46
C ALA A 326 8.04 -4.48 -7.03
N ILE A 327 7.18 -4.31 -6.02
CA ILE A 327 7.50 -4.62 -4.62
C ILE A 327 7.74 -6.12 -4.45
N GLU A 328 6.90 -6.97 -5.02
CA GLU A 328 7.09 -8.44 -5.01
C GLU A 328 8.41 -8.86 -5.67
N ARG A 329 8.76 -8.23 -6.78
CA ARG A 329 10.07 -8.50 -7.44
C ARG A 329 11.25 -8.06 -6.58
N ALA A 330 11.16 -6.91 -5.93
CA ALA A 330 12.17 -6.45 -4.99
C ALA A 330 12.28 -7.39 -3.79
N ALA A 331 11.14 -7.91 -3.31
CA ALA A 331 11.11 -8.94 -2.27
C ALA A 331 11.75 -10.27 -2.71
N GLY A 332 11.54 -10.66 -3.98
CA GLY A 332 12.14 -11.87 -4.56
C GLY A 332 13.64 -11.78 -4.86
N GLN A 333 14.19 -10.55 -4.95
CA GLN A 333 15.64 -10.31 -5.12
C GLN A 333 16.38 -10.36 -3.77
N ARG A 334 16.13 -11.39 -2.96
CA ARG A 334 16.82 -11.61 -1.70
C ARG A 334 18.30 -11.86 -1.92
N SER A 335 19.15 -11.42 -0.99
CA SER A 335 20.53 -11.88 -0.90
C SER A 335 20.57 -13.41 -0.83
N PRO A 336 21.54 -14.08 -1.45
CA PRO A 336 21.66 -15.55 -1.42
C PRO A 336 21.56 -16.13 -0.01
N ASP A 337 22.08 -15.43 1.00
CA ASP A 337 22.07 -15.85 2.40
C ASP A 337 20.69 -15.79 3.07
N ARG A 338 19.77 -14.93 2.58
CA ARG A 338 18.37 -14.90 3.07
C ARG A 338 17.48 -15.96 2.41
N ARG A 339 18.00 -16.73 1.43
CA ARG A 339 17.23 -17.70 0.64
C ARG A 339 17.02 -19.05 1.30
N ARG A 340 17.31 -19.24 2.58
CA ARG A 340 16.99 -20.50 3.25
C ARG A 340 15.65 -20.39 4.00
N PRO A 341 14.47 -20.49 3.32
CA PRO A 341 13.26 -20.93 3.97
C PRO A 341 13.51 -22.37 4.36
N GLY A 342 13.56 -22.67 5.65
CA GLY A 342 13.89 -23.98 6.16
C GLY A 342 15.31 -24.12 6.70
N GLY A 343 16.02 -23.02 6.97
CA GLY A 343 17.18 -23.04 7.86
C GLY A 343 16.78 -23.55 9.24
N PRO A 344 17.74 -24.04 10.07
CA PRO A 344 17.45 -24.51 11.41
C PRO A 344 16.71 -23.42 12.21
N ALA A 345 15.87 -23.85 13.15
CA ALA A 345 15.20 -22.93 14.06
C ALA A 345 16.25 -22.15 14.86
N GLY A 346 16.03 -20.85 15.06
CA GLY A 346 16.89 -20.04 15.91
C GLY A 346 17.00 -20.66 17.30
N PRO A 347 18.22 -20.99 17.79
CA PRO A 347 18.41 -21.61 19.08
C PRO A 347 18.07 -20.64 20.21
N VAL A 348 17.85 -21.18 21.41
CA VAL A 348 18.00 -20.43 22.66
C VAL A 348 19.50 -20.28 22.88
N PRO A 349 20.06 -19.09 23.03
CA PRO A 349 21.49 -18.93 23.32
C PRO A 349 21.86 -19.61 24.63
N VAL A 350 22.90 -20.47 24.61
CA VAL A 350 23.42 -21.18 25.77
C VAL A 350 24.76 -20.61 26.23
N ARG A 351 25.64 -20.29 25.31
CA ARG A 351 26.91 -19.59 25.58
C ARG A 351 26.77 -18.10 25.40
N GLY A 352 26.14 -17.67 24.28
CA GLY A 352 25.91 -16.27 24.00
C GLY A 352 25.85 -15.95 22.52
N ILE A 353 25.85 -14.65 22.26
CA ILE A 353 25.81 -14.05 20.92
C ILE A 353 27.10 -13.27 20.72
N ALA A 354 27.81 -13.52 19.63
CA ALA A 354 29.07 -12.85 19.32
C ALA A 354 28.97 -12.04 18.01
N PHE A 355 29.46 -10.83 18.05
CA PHE A 355 29.75 -9.99 16.88
C PHE A 355 31.25 -10.06 16.63
N GLU A 356 31.67 -10.51 15.45
CA GLU A 356 33.05 -10.75 15.11
C GLU A 356 33.44 -9.84 13.92
N LYS A 357 34.23 -8.80 14.21
CA LYS A 357 34.69 -7.76 13.28
C LYS A 357 33.57 -7.18 12.42
N VAL A 358 32.41 -6.95 13.05
CA VAL A 358 31.20 -6.50 12.36
C VAL A 358 31.35 -5.06 11.89
N SER A 359 31.22 -4.84 10.59
CA SER A 359 31.11 -3.52 9.98
C SER A 359 29.75 -3.37 9.30
N PHE A 360 29.19 -2.16 9.36
CA PHE A 360 27.90 -1.89 8.74
C PHE A 360 27.77 -0.44 8.27
N SER A 361 27.19 -0.28 7.07
CA SER A 361 26.74 0.99 6.53
C SER A 361 25.31 0.88 6.00
N TYR A 362 24.49 1.92 6.24
CA TYR A 362 23.16 1.97 5.63
C TYR A 362 23.25 2.18 4.11
N PRO A 363 22.35 1.55 3.32
CA PRO A 363 22.29 1.75 1.88
C PRO A 363 22.22 3.24 1.51
N GLY A 364 23.05 3.68 0.56
CA GLY A 364 23.09 5.07 0.09
C GLY A 364 23.81 6.06 1.02
N ARG A 365 24.34 5.62 2.16
CA ARG A 365 25.09 6.48 3.11
C ARG A 365 26.55 6.06 3.17
N GLY A 366 27.41 6.32 2.26
CA GLY A 366 28.80 5.86 2.14
C GLY A 366 29.72 5.85 3.38
N ARG A 367 29.17 6.02 4.61
CA ARG A 367 29.89 6.02 5.89
C ARG A 367 29.49 4.80 6.73
N ASN A 368 30.50 4.05 7.20
CA ASN A 368 30.29 2.97 8.15
C ASN A 368 29.81 3.53 9.50
N VAL A 369 28.67 2.99 9.97
CA VAL A 369 28.12 3.27 11.30
C VAL A 369 28.78 2.38 12.35
N LEU A 370 29.03 1.11 12.03
CA LEU A 370 29.83 0.18 12.85
C LEU A 370 31.10 -0.18 12.07
N ARG A 371 32.21 -0.32 12.80
CA ARG A 371 33.56 -0.50 12.22
C ARG A 371 34.30 -1.59 12.96
N GLU A 372 34.44 -2.76 12.35
CA GLU A 372 35.18 -3.90 12.91
C GLU A 372 34.84 -4.14 14.39
N LEU A 373 33.53 -4.15 14.70
CA LEU A 373 33.03 -4.24 16.07
C LEU A 373 33.12 -5.69 16.54
N ASP A 374 33.82 -5.91 17.63
CA ASP A 374 33.87 -7.16 18.38
C ASP A 374 33.08 -7.01 19.69
N LEU A 375 32.04 -7.83 19.88
CA LEU A 375 31.17 -7.80 21.06
C LEU A 375 30.68 -9.20 21.39
N GLU A 376 30.78 -9.56 22.64
CA GLU A 376 30.14 -10.75 23.19
C GLU A 376 28.99 -10.37 24.12
N LEU A 377 27.86 -11.01 23.94
CA LEU A 377 26.69 -10.94 24.81
C LEU A 377 26.48 -12.33 25.44
N PRO A 378 27.00 -12.56 26.66
CA PRO A 378 26.90 -13.87 27.31
C PRO A 378 25.44 -14.23 27.57
N ALA A 379 25.11 -15.51 27.41
CA ALA A 379 23.75 -15.98 27.65
C ALA A 379 23.36 -15.83 29.13
N GLY A 380 22.10 -15.47 29.37
CA GLY A 380 21.55 -15.36 30.73
C GLY A 380 22.06 -14.16 31.53
N THR A 381 22.80 -13.23 30.91
CA THR A 381 23.32 -12.03 31.57
C THR A 381 22.69 -10.75 30.99
N SER A 382 22.73 -9.68 31.78
CA SER A 382 22.31 -8.36 31.36
C SER A 382 23.51 -7.53 30.86
N THR A 383 23.47 -7.07 29.62
CA THR A 383 24.50 -6.18 29.04
C THR A 383 23.91 -4.81 28.76
N ALA A 384 24.45 -3.78 29.37
CA ALA A 384 24.10 -2.39 29.07
C ALA A 384 25.03 -1.82 27.99
N ILE A 385 24.47 -1.16 26.97
CA ILE A 385 25.21 -0.50 25.91
C ILE A 385 25.02 1.02 26.07
N VAL A 386 26.13 1.71 26.35
CA VAL A 386 26.19 3.17 26.50
C VAL A 386 26.99 3.81 25.39
N GLY A 387 26.79 5.10 25.16
CA GLY A 387 27.54 5.85 24.15
C GLY A 387 26.77 7.09 23.67
N LEU A 388 27.46 7.98 22.98
CA LEU A 388 26.88 9.21 22.47
C LEU A 388 25.79 8.93 21.39
N ASN A 389 24.96 9.95 21.13
CA ASN A 389 23.97 9.85 20.06
C ASN A 389 24.66 9.66 18.70
N GLY A 390 24.18 8.71 17.90
CA GLY A 390 24.80 8.37 16.61
C GLY A 390 25.98 7.39 16.69
N ALA A 391 26.37 6.89 17.87
CA ALA A 391 27.45 5.90 18.02
C ALA A 391 27.17 4.55 17.36
N GLY A 392 25.91 4.22 17.04
CA GLY A 392 25.52 2.96 16.38
C GLY A 392 24.70 2.00 17.24
N LYS A 393 24.25 2.39 18.43
CA LYS A 393 23.52 1.54 19.38
C LYS A 393 22.27 0.89 18.79
N THR A 394 21.36 1.69 18.23
CA THR A 394 20.14 1.18 17.57
C THR A 394 20.46 0.34 16.32
N THR A 395 21.58 0.63 15.63
CA THR A 395 22.06 -0.15 14.50
C THR A 395 22.46 -1.56 14.93
N LEU A 396 23.11 -1.70 16.08
CA LEU A 396 23.45 -3.00 16.66
C LEU A 396 22.19 -3.83 16.94
N VAL A 397 21.14 -3.23 17.50
CA VAL A 397 19.84 -3.89 17.72
C VAL A 397 19.22 -4.35 16.40
N LYS A 398 19.25 -3.50 15.39
CA LYS A 398 18.71 -3.86 14.06
C LYS A 398 19.44 -5.03 13.42
N LEU A 399 20.76 -5.14 13.58
CA LEU A 399 21.57 -6.26 13.13
C LEU A 399 21.27 -7.52 13.94
N LEU A 400 21.22 -7.42 15.27
CA LEU A 400 20.86 -8.52 16.16
C LEU A 400 19.47 -9.07 15.82
N SER A 401 18.52 -8.20 15.52
CA SER A 401 17.15 -8.57 15.12
C SER A 401 17.05 -9.12 13.69
N LYS A 402 18.19 -9.27 12.99
CA LYS A 402 18.23 -9.73 11.59
C LYS A 402 17.32 -8.90 10.65
N LEU A 403 17.14 -7.61 10.96
CA LEU A 403 16.47 -6.64 10.06
C LEU A 403 17.42 -6.17 8.96
N TYR A 404 18.71 -6.09 9.26
CA TYR A 404 19.81 -5.81 8.35
C TYR A 404 20.88 -6.88 8.47
N GLU A 405 21.72 -6.98 7.45
CA GLU A 405 22.90 -7.84 7.44
C GLU A 405 24.17 -6.99 7.58
N PRO A 406 25.20 -7.46 8.29
CA PRO A 406 26.47 -6.77 8.35
C PRO A 406 27.09 -6.65 6.96
N THR A 407 27.78 -5.53 6.68
CA THR A 407 28.49 -5.32 5.42
C THR A 407 29.80 -6.15 5.38
N ALA A 408 30.41 -6.37 6.53
CA ALA A 408 31.55 -7.25 6.73
C ALA A 408 31.56 -7.81 8.15
N GLY A 409 32.30 -8.90 8.38
CA GLY A 409 32.27 -9.64 9.63
C GLY A 409 31.07 -10.56 9.73
N ARG A 410 30.81 -11.13 10.91
CA ARG A 410 29.66 -12.01 11.16
C ARG A 410 29.10 -11.83 12.55
N ILE A 411 27.83 -12.19 12.71
CA ILE A 411 27.18 -12.36 14.00
C ILE A 411 26.90 -13.84 14.16
N SER A 412 27.21 -14.40 15.31
CA SER A 412 27.00 -15.82 15.60
C SER A 412 26.25 -16.01 16.93
N VAL A 413 25.50 -17.10 17.03
CA VAL A 413 24.82 -17.56 18.23
C VAL A 413 25.41 -18.92 18.56
N ASP A 414 26.06 -19.07 19.70
CA ASP A 414 26.75 -20.27 20.13
C ASP A 414 27.76 -20.82 19.11
N GLY A 415 28.36 -19.91 18.29
CA GLY A 415 29.32 -20.21 17.24
C GLY A 415 28.73 -20.48 15.87
N THR A 416 27.40 -20.62 15.75
CA THR A 416 26.71 -20.74 14.43
C THR A 416 26.33 -19.36 13.91
N GLY A 417 26.62 -19.11 12.64
CA GLY A 417 26.33 -17.82 12.01
C GLY A 417 24.84 -17.46 12.02
N LEU A 418 24.49 -16.24 12.44
CA LEU A 418 23.11 -15.76 12.49
C LEU A 418 22.44 -15.83 11.10
N GLY A 419 23.21 -15.69 10.02
CA GLY A 419 22.75 -15.83 8.63
C GLY A 419 22.15 -17.20 8.33
N GLU A 420 22.59 -18.26 8.99
CA GLU A 420 22.19 -19.64 8.76
C GLU A 420 20.79 -19.98 9.28
N PHE A 421 20.32 -19.27 10.31
CA PHE A 421 19.00 -19.49 10.89
C PHE A 421 17.88 -18.87 10.04
N ASP A 422 16.67 -19.47 10.10
CA ASP A 422 15.47 -18.83 9.58
C ASP A 422 15.19 -17.52 10.33
N ALA A 423 15.03 -16.44 9.61
CA ALA A 423 14.88 -15.11 10.20
C ALA A 423 13.68 -15.00 11.15
N ARG A 424 12.54 -15.61 10.77
CA ARG A 424 11.33 -15.57 11.61
C ARG A 424 11.47 -16.42 12.87
N SER A 425 12.16 -17.55 12.77
CA SER A 425 12.38 -18.39 13.92
C SER A 425 13.33 -17.73 14.92
N TRP A 426 14.37 -17.04 14.42
CA TRP A 426 15.24 -16.21 15.26
C TRP A 426 14.49 -15.03 15.88
N GLN A 427 13.73 -14.28 15.08
CA GLN A 427 12.95 -13.13 15.56
C GLN A 427 11.95 -13.51 16.66
N ARG A 428 11.40 -14.73 16.65
CA ARG A 428 10.58 -15.25 17.76
C ARG A 428 11.35 -15.50 19.05
N ARG A 429 12.69 -15.60 19.00
CA ARG A 429 13.55 -15.67 20.19
C ARG A 429 13.82 -14.30 20.81
N LEU A 430 13.44 -13.23 20.11
CA LEU A 430 13.69 -11.87 20.54
C LEU A 430 12.40 -11.20 21.02
N ALA A 431 12.47 -10.58 22.18
CA ALA A 431 11.51 -9.57 22.63
C ALA A 431 12.19 -8.21 22.53
N VAL A 432 11.74 -7.35 21.62
CA VAL A 432 12.43 -6.09 21.34
C VAL A 432 11.49 -4.90 21.53
N ILE A 433 11.95 -3.91 22.29
CA ILE A 433 11.33 -2.56 22.33
C ILE A 433 12.31 -1.61 21.65
N TYR A 434 11.90 -1.06 20.51
CA TYR A 434 12.64 0.00 19.83
C TYR A 434 12.33 1.36 20.44
N GLN A 435 13.23 2.32 20.28
CA GLN A 435 13.04 3.70 20.75
C GLN A 435 11.76 4.34 20.17
N ASP A 436 11.45 4.04 18.90
CA ASP A 436 10.30 4.49 18.14
C ASP A 436 9.23 3.40 18.00
N TYR A 437 8.88 2.71 19.08
CA TYR A 437 7.89 1.65 19.07
C TYR A 437 6.53 2.10 18.52
N VAL A 438 5.86 1.19 17.80
CA VAL A 438 4.58 1.47 17.16
C VAL A 438 3.45 1.50 18.21
N ARG A 439 2.67 2.58 18.17
CA ARG A 439 1.42 2.75 18.92
C ARG A 439 0.28 2.30 18.02
N TYR A 440 -0.19 1.07 18.22
CA TYR A 440 -1.27 0.53 17.41
C TYR A 440 -2.61 1.09 17.87
N GLU A 441 -3.41 1.62 16.95
CA GLU A 441 -4.78 2.07 17.20
C GLU A 441 -5.74 0.87 17.34
N LEU A 442 -5.43 -0.03 18.26
CA LEU A 442 -6.15 -1.25 18.60
C LEU A 442 -6.55 -1.19 20.07
N ASP A 443 -7.33 -2.17 20.53
CA ASP A 443 -7.61 -2.32 21.97
C ASP A 443 -6.35 -2.63 22.76
N ALA A 444 -6.43 -2.42 24.09
CA ALA A 444 -5.28 -2.59 24.98
C ALA A 444 -4.78 -4.03 25.00
N ALA A 445 -5.69 -5.02 24.99
CA ALA A 445 -5.34 -6.44 24.96
C ALA A 445 -4.57 -6.79 23.69
N ALA A 446 -5.07 -6.37 22.54
CA ALA A 446 -4.41 -6.60 21.24
C ALA A 446 -3.02 -5.96 21.19
N ASN A 447 -2.84 -4.77 21.77
CA ASN A 447 -1.54 -4.12 21.87
C ASN A 447 -0.50 -4.95 22.63
N VAL A 448 -0.89 -5.71 23.64
CA VAL A 448 0.00 -6.62 24.38
C VAL A 448 0.17 -7.95 23.62
N TRP A 449 -0.93 -8.56 23.15
CA TRP A 449 -0.90 -9.83 22.43
C TRP A 449 -0.03 -9.84 21.17
N LEU A 450 0.14 -8.69 20.53
CA LEU A 450 1.04 -8.55 19.38
C LEU A 450 2.49 -8.92 19.68
N GLY A 451 2.89 -9.06 20.95
CA GLY A 451 4.18 -9.62 21.34
C GLY A 451 4.36 -11.09 20.92
N ALA A 452 3.27 -11.87 20.96
CA ALA A 452 3.25 -13.28 20.56
C ALA A 452 1.88 -13.67 19.97
N PRO A 453 1.58 -13.33 18.72
CA PRO A 453 0.26 -13.52 18.12
C PRO A 453 -0.24 -14.98 18.13
N GLY A 454 0.66 -15.96 18.20
CA GLY A 454 0.31 -17.38 18.30
C GLY A 454 -0.27 -17.82 19.65
N GLN A 455 -0.20 -16.97 20.69
CA GLN A 455 -0.65 -17.24 22.05
C GLN A 455 -1.74 -16.29 22.56
N MET A 456 -2.50 -15.69 21.66
CA MET A 456 -3.55 -14.70 21.99
C MET A 456 -4.62 -15.22 22.97
N ALA A 457 -4.81 -16.53 23.08
CA ALA A 457 -5.81 -17.12 23.99
C ALA A 457 -5.32 -17.27 25.45
N ASP A 458 -4.03 -17.03 25.74
CA ASP A 458 -3.48 -17.15 27.09
C ASP A 458 -3.75 -15.87 27.90
N SER A 459 -4.88 -15.88 28.61
CA SER A 459 -5.31 -14.75 29.46
C SER A 459 -4.43 -14.60 30.71
N GLU A 460 -3.87 -15.68 31.25
CA GLU A 460 -2.98 -15.62 32.42
C GLU A 460 -1.63 -15.01 32.05
N ALA A 461 -1.04 -15.40 30.92
CA ALA A 461 0.18 -14.79 30.43
C ALA A 461 -0.01 -13.30 30.13
N LEU A 462 -1.17 -12.92 29.56
CA LEU A 462 -1.53 -11.53 29.33
C LEU A 462 -1.55 -10.73 30.65
N GLN A 463 -2.26 -11.24 31.66
CA GLN A 463 -2.38 -10.60 32.96
C GLN A 463 -1.02 -10.43 33.63
N ARG A 464 -0.20 -11.51 33.67
CA ARG A 464 1.18 -11.46 34.19
C ARG A 464 2.05 -10.43 33.47
N ALA A 465 1.96 -10.37 32.15
CA ALA A 465 2.74 -9.41 31.35
C ALA A 465 2.36 -7.96 31.68
N ILE A 466 1.07 -7.69 31.88
CA ILE A 466 0.54 -6.38 32.28
C ILE A 466 1.03 -5.99 33.68
N GLU A 467 0.96 -6.93 34.64
CA GLU A 467 1.44 -6.71 36.02
C GLU A 467 2.95 -6.46 36.07
N TRP A 468 3.72 -7.28 35.35
CA TRP A 468 5.19 -7.15 35.29
C TRP A 468 5.62 -5.83 34.65
N ALA A 469 4.89 -5.34 33.66
CA ALA A 469 5.14 -4.04 33.02
C ALA A 469 4.69 -2.84 33.85
N GLY A 470 4.01 -3.05 34.98
CA GLY A 470 3.34 -1.97 35.73
C GLY A 470 2.24 -1.28 34.93
N ALA A 471 1.63 -1.99 33.99
CA ALA A 471 0.56 -1.47 33.12
C ALA A 471 -0.84 -1.67 33.73
N ALA A 472 -0.99 -2.41 34.83
CA ALA A 472 -2.28 -2.70 35.47
C ALA A 472 -3.03 -1.42 35.88
N GLU A 473 -2.34 -0.43 36.43
CA GLU A 473 -2.93 0.86 36.78
C GLU A 473 -3.43 1.62 35.53
N VAL A 474 -2.68 1.54 34.43
CA VAL A 474 -3.09 2.15 33.17
C VAL A 474 -4.37 1.52 32.66
N ILE A 475 -4.43 0.18 32.65
CA ILE A 475 -5.63 -0.56 32.22
C ILE A 475 -6.83 -0.27 33.12
N ALA A 476 -6.64 -0.14 34.44
CA ALA A 476 -7.70 0.16 35.40
C ALA A 476 -8.33 1.57 35.18
N THR A 477 -7.60 2.51 34.57
CA THR A 477 -8.12 3.84 34.24
C THR A 477 -8.90 3.91 32.92
N LEU A 478 -8.86 2.83 32.12
CA LEU A 478 -9.52 2.79 30.82
C LEU A 478 -11.02 2.48 30.96
N PRO A 479 -11.91 3.12 30.18
CA PRO A 479 -13.37 2.96 30.30
C PRO A 479 -13.86 1.51 30.19
N GLU A 480 -13.28 0.73 29.28
CA GLU A 480 -13.62 -0.67 29.04
C GLU A 480 -12.42 -1.62 29.34
N GLY A 481 -11.49 -1.15 30.20
CA GLY A 481 -10.30 -1.92 30.55
C GLY A 481 -9.53 -2.38 29.30
N LEU A 482 -9.29 -3.69 29.22
CA LEU A 482 -8.54 -4.32 28.11
C LEU A 482 -9.21 -4.17 26.72
N ALA A 483 -10.52 -3.96 26.65
CA ALA A 483 -11.25 -3.79 25.41
C ALA A 483 -11.21 -2.34 24.88
N THR A 484 -10.70 -1.39 25.67
CA THR A 484 -10.61 0.01 25.24
C THR A 484 -9.64 0.20 24.09
N VAL A 485 -10.09 0.82 23.00
CA VAL A 485 -9.23 1.19 21.87
C VAL A 485 -8.29 2.33 22.25
N LEU A 486 -7.00 2.15 22.06
CA LEU A 486 -5.97 3.11 22.45
C LEU A 486 -5.76 4.19 21.37
N SER A 487 -6.83 4.91 21.03
CA SER A 487 -6.80 6.06 20.13
C SER A 487 -8.09 6.89 20.26
N SER A 488 -7.96 8.18 20.47
CA SER A 488 -9.10 9.13 20.52
C SER A 488 -9.79 9.35 19.16
N ARG A 489 -9.28 8.75 18.09
CA ARG A 489 -9.91 8.78 16.76
C ARG A 489 -11.17 7.92 16.68
N TYR A 490 -11.35 7.00 17.60
CA TYR A 490 -12.49 6.08 17.65
C TYR A 490 -13.43 6.48 18.79
N SER A 491 -14.72 6.30 18.57
CA SER A 491 -15.72 6.51 19.61
C SER A 491 -15.47 5.58 20.80
N GLY A 492 -15.38 6.13 22.01
CA GLY A 492 -15.01 5.37 23.22
C GLY A 492 -13.51 5.07 23.36
N GLY A 493 -12.70 5.46 22.40
CA GLY A 493 -11.24 5.29 22.46
C GLY A 493 -10.54 6.37 23.28
N VAL A 494 -9.37 6.04 23.82
CA VAL A 494 -8.58 6.90 24.71
C VAL A 494 -7.13 6.98 24.25
N ASP A 495 -6.57 8.20 24.19
CA ASP A 495 -5.13 8.39 23.97
C ASP A 495 -4.38 8.24 25.29
N LEU A 496 -3.29 7.49 25.27
CA LEU A 496 -2.40 7.32 26.39
C LEU A 496 -1.30 8.38 26.41
N SER A 497 -0.84 8.75 27.60
CA SER A 497 0.41 9.52 27.75
C SER A 497 1.61 8.70 27.25
N GLY A 498 2.73 9.36 26.99
CA GLY A 498 3.94 8.66 26.53
C GLY A 498 4.42 7.59 27.51
N GLY A 499 4.39 7.86 28.82
CA GLY A 499 4.78 6.88 29.84
C GLY A 499 3.80 5.70 29.94
N GLN A 500 2.49 5.95 29.76
CA GLN A 500 1.48 4.87 29.69
C GLN A 500 1.69 3.99 28.46
N TRP A 501 1.93 4.59 27.29
CA TRP A 501 2.27 3.84 26.07
C TRP A 501 3.53 3.00 26.23
N GLN A 502 4.52 3.50 26.96
CA GLN A 502 5.74 2.78 27.24
C GLN A 502 5.51 1.51 28.09
N ARG A 503 4.64 1.59 29.13
CA ARG A 503 4.23 0.43 29.92
C ARG A 503 3.48 -0.60 29.06
N ILE A 504 2.64 -0.19 28.13
CA ILE A 504 1.97 -1.10 27.17
C ILE A 504 2.99 -1.77 26.23
N ALA A 505 3.95 -1.01 25.69
CA ALA A 505 5.01 -1.57 24.84
C ALA A 505 5.87 -2.58 25.60
N LEU A 506 6.12 -2.32 26.89
CA LEU A 506 6.83 -3.25 27.76
C LEU A 506 6.02 -4.51 28.04
N ALA A 507 4.71 -4.38 28.33
CA ALA A 507 3.84 -5.54 28.50
C ALA A 507 3.84 -6.41 27.23
N ARG A 508 3.88 -5.82 26.05
CA ARG A 508 4.04 -6.52 24.76
C ARG A 508 5.33 -7.34 24.72
N ALA A 509 6.47 -6.76 25.12
CA ALA A 509 7.74 -7.47 25.13
C ALA A 509 7.78 -8.58 26.19
N LEU A 510 7.25 -8.34 27.38
CA LEU A 510 7.18 -9.34 28.44
C LEU A 510 6.21 -10.48 28.10
N PHE A 511 5.15 -10.22 27.35
CA PHE A 511 4.29 -11.26 26.81
C PHE A 511 5.04 -12.15 25.80
N ALA A 512 5.90 -11.55 24.94
CA ALA A 512 6.78 -12.33 24.07
C ALA A 512 7.78 -13.20 24.85
N VAL A 513 8.31 -12.70 25.97
CA VAL A 513 9.19 -13.50 26.87
C VAL A 513 8.44 -14.69 27.44
N GLN A 514 7.21 -14.52 27.95
CA GLN A 514 6.40 -15.63 28.45
C GLN A 514 6.07 -16.64 27.34
N ALA A 515 5.99 -16.18 26.10
CA ALA A 515 5.78 -17.02 24.92
C ALA A 515 7.06 -17.75 24.43
N GLY A 516 8.20 -17.61 25.14
CA GLY A 516 9.44 -18.31 24.85
C GLY A 516 10.50 -17.49 24.11
N ALA A 517 10.41 -16.17 24.10
CA ALA A 517 11.54 -15.34 23.72
C ALA A 517 12.63 -15.44 24.80
N SER A 518 13.88 -15.63 24.38
CA SER A 518 15.04 -15.87 25.25
C SER A 518 16.05 -14.71 25.26
N VAL A 519 15.88 -13.77 24.36
CA VAL A 519 16.72 -12.57 24.27
C VAL A 519 15.82 -11.35 24.36
N LEU A 520 16.04 -10.49 25.32
CA LEU A 520 15.27 -9.28 25.54
C LEU A 520 16.13 -8.05 25.21
N VAL A 521 15.62 -7.19 24.34
CA VAL A 521 16.32 -5.98 23.90
C VAL A 521 15.47 -4.75 24.18
N LEU A 522 16.02 -3.81 24.92
CA LEU A 522 15.37 -2.57 25.31
C LEU A 522 16.19 -1.37 24.79
N ASP A 523 15.65 -0.64 23.84
CA ASP A 523 16.27 0.60 23.31
C ASP A 523 15.59 1.83 23.92
N GLU A 524 16.24 2.44 24.91
CA GLU A 524 15.78 3.59 25.69
C GLU A 524 14.38 3.39 26.33
N PRO A 525 14.18 2.33 27.11
CA PRO A 525 12.85 1.92 27.57
C PRO A 525 12.20 2.85 28.59
N THR A 526 12.89 3.85 29.15
CA THR A 526 12.43 4.71 30.24
C THR A 526 12.48 6.21 29.92
N ALA A 527 12.62 6.57 28.65
CA ALA A 527 12.75 7.97 28.21
C ALA A 527 11.63 8.91 28.74
N GLN A 528 10.46 8.36 29.10
CA GLN A 528 9.28 9.12 29.53
C GLN A 528 8.84 8.86 30.99
N LEU A 529 9.65 8.12 31.77
CA LEU A 529 9.40 7.90 33.21
C LEU A 529 10.18 8.91 34.06
N ASP A 530 9.65 9.24 35.25
CA ASP A 530 10.42 9.96 36.26
C ASP A 530 11.49 9.07 36.90
N VAL A 531 12.50 9.67 37.51
CA VAL A 531 13.69 8.97 38.02
C VAL A 531 13.34 7.92 39.09
N ARG A 532 12.35 8.17 39.96
CA ARG A 532 11.96 7.24 41.02
C ARG A 532 11.21 6.04 40.47
N ALA A 533 10.25 6.29 39.57
CA ALA A 533 9.49 5.25 38.88
C ALA A 533 10.42 4.39 38.01
N GLU A 534 11.43 5.00 37.39
CA GLU A 534 12.43 4.29 36.61
C GLU A 534 13.26 3.31 37.45
N VAL A 535 13.79 3.76 38.58
CA VAL A 535 14.60 2.92 39.46
C VAL A 535 13.80 1.73 39.98
N ALA A 536 12.60 1.98 40.51
CA ALA A 536 11.73 0.92 41.01
C ALA A 536 11.32 -0.08 39.90
N PHE A 537 11.11 0.44 38.70
CA PHE A 537 10.81 -0.37 37.52
C PHE A 537 11.98 -1.29 37.16
N PHE A 538 13.21 -0.74 37.04
CA PHE A 538 14.38 -1.55 36.65
C PHE A 538 14.76 -2.59 37.69
N ASP A 539 14.59 -2.29 38.98
CA ASP A 539 14.85 -3.29 40.02
C ASP A 539 13.97 -4.52 39.86
N ARG A 540 12.66 -4.29 39.74
CA ARG A 540 11.68 -5.36 39.52
C ARG A 540 11.90 -6.06 38.17
N PHE A 541 12.24 -5.30 37.14
CA PHE A 541 12.45 -5.81 35.79
C PHE A 541 13.66 -6.77 35.72
N LEU A 542 14.80 -6.40 36.27
CA LEU A 542 15.99 -7.27 36.31
C LEU A 542 15.75 -8.54 37.11
N GLU A 543 14.97 -8.48 38.20
CA GLU A 543 14.56 -9.68 38.94
C GLU A 543 13.69 -10.61 38.08
N LEU A 544 12.72 -10.07 37.37
CA LEU A 544 11.80 -10.83 36.52
C LEU A 544 12.46 -11.43 35.27
N THR A 545 13.55 -10.81 34.82
CA THR A 545 14.27 -11.21 33.60
C THR A 545 15.57 -11.99 33.91
N ARG A 546 15.79 -12.39 35.17
CA ARG A 546 16.94 -13.24 35.54
C ARG A 546 16.99 -14.50 34.70
N GLY A 547 18.16 -14.80 34.14
CA GLY A 547 18.38 -15.95 33.27
C GLY A 547 18.04 -15.72 31.81
N LEU A 548 17.49 -14.55 31.45
CA LEU A 548 17.36 -14.13 30.06
C LEU A 548 18.61 -13.37 29.60
N THR A 549 18.98 -13.54 28.34
CA THR A 549 20.00 -12.69 27.73
C THR A 549 19.37 -11.30 27.46
N THR A 550 19.78 -10.30 28.26
CA THR A 550 19.18 -8.98 28.21
C THR A 550 20.16 -7.95 27.65
N VAL A 551 19.73 -7.16 26.67
CA VAL A 551 20.49 -6.03 26.13
C VAL A 551 19.73 -4.74 26.42
N VAL A 552 20.30 -3.84 27.17
CA VAL A 552 19.70 -2.56 27.52
C VAL A 552 20.52 -1.42 26.91
N ILE A 553 19.89 -0.65 26.04
CA ILE A 553 20.46 0.61 25.57
C ILE A 553 19.87 1.73 26.41
N SER A 554 20.69 2.44 27.14
CA SER A 554 20.25 3.58 27.94
C SER A 554 21.34 4.64 28.02
N HIS A 555 20.91 5.86 28.08
CA HIS A 555 21.75 7.01 28.43
C HIS A 555 21.61 7.40 29.91
N ARG A 556 20.79 6.69 30.69
CA ARG A 556 20.54 6.93 32.11
C ARG A 556 21.36 5.94 32.96
N PHE A 557 22.29 6.46 33.71
CA PHE A 557 23.21 5.64 34.50
C PHE A 557 22.56 4.95 35.71
N SER A 558 21.41 5.45 36.18
CA SER A 558 20.58 4.75 37.18
C SER A 558 20.24 3.32 36.74
N THR A 559 20.00 3.15 35.45
CA THR A 559 19.69 1.88 34.82
C THR A 559 20.96 1.07 34.51
N VAL A 560 21.94 1.72 33.90
CA VAL A 560 23.17 1.11 33.36
C VAL A 560 24.01 0.43 34.44
N ARG A 561 24.19 1.08 35.60
CA ARG A 561 25.05 0.58 36.72
C ARG A 561 24.62 -0.79 37.30
N ARG A 562 23.39 -1.24 37.00
CA ARG A 562 22.83 -2.49 37.53
C ARG A 562 22.98 -3.68 36.57
N ALA A 563 23.43 -3.44 35.35
CA ALA A 563 23.72 -4.49 34.41
C ALA A 563 24.96 -5.26 34.81
N ASP A 564 24.97 -6.57 34.58
CA ASP A 564 26.12 -7.42 34.85
C ASP A 564 27.35 -7.01 34.07
N ARG A 565 27.16 -6.45 32.89
CA ARG A 565 28.19 -5.94 31.98
C ARG A 565 27.80 -4.65 31.34
N ILE A 566 28.73 -3.73 31.19
CA ILE A 566 28.58 -2.46 30.54
C ILE A 566 29.55 -2.39 29.35
N VAL A 567 29.07 -1.91 28.21
CA VAL A 567 29.83 -1.74 26.98
C VAL A 567 29.71 -0.30 26.52
N VAL A 568 30.83 0.37 26.31
CA VAL A 568 30.87 1.75 25.78
C VAL A 568 31.09 1.68 24.27
N LEU A 569 30.15 2.23 23.52
CA LEU A 569 30.21 2.31 22.06
C LEU A 569 30.52 3.76 21.65
N ASP A 570 31.64 3.96 20.97
CA ASP A 570 32.02 5.26 20.42
C ASP A 570 32.59 5.15 19.02
N GLY A 571 32.21 6.05 18.12
CA GLY A 571 32.65 6.08 16.73
C GLY A 571 32.43 4.76 15.96
N GLY A 572 31.47 3.93 16.38
CA GLY A 572 31.15 2.62 15.79
C GLY A 572 32.06 1.47 16.27
N ARG A 573 32.83 1.65 17.34
CA ARG A 573 33.71 0.65 17.97
C ARG A 573 33.43 0.56 19.46
N ILE A 574 33.76 -0.56 20.08
CA ILE A 574 33.75 -0.70 21.52
C ILE A 574 35.07 -0.14 22.05
N THR A 575 34.97 0.83 22.96
CA THR A 575 36.13 1.50 23.58
C THR A 575 36.39 0.95 24.98
N GLU A 576 35.35 0.62 25.74
CA GLU A 576 35.45 0.12 27.11
C GLU A 576 34.38 -0.94 27.34
N GLN A 577 34.70 -1.91 28.19
CA GLN A 577 33.77 -2.93 28.67
C GLN A 577 34.17 -3.46 30.04
N GLY A 578 33.20 -3.69 30.90
CA GLY A 578 33.44 -4.21 32.27
C GLY A 578 32.19 -4.07 33.15
N SER A 579 32.33 -4.30 34.44
CA SER A 579 31.33 -3.95 35.45
C SER A 579 31.32 -2.44 35.72
N HIS A 580 30.33 -1.94 36.44
CA HIS A 580 30.28 -0.56 36.87
C HIS A 580 31.52 -0.15 37.67
N GLU A 581 31.88 -0.99 38.62
CA GLU A 581 33.03 -0.76 39.51
C GLU A 581 34.36 -0.72 38.74
N GLU A 582 34.55 -1.66 37.81
CA GLU A 582 35.75 -1.75 36.97
C GLU A 582 35.90 -0.49 36.10
N LEU A 583 34.80 -0.07 35.42
CA LEU A 583 34.85 1.08 34.54
C LEU A 583 34.95 2.42 35.27
N MET A 584 34.39 2.53 36.48
CA MET A 584 34.63 3.71 37.34
C MET A 584 36.06 3.77 37.84
N ALA A 585 36.63 2.64 38.23
CA ALA A 585 38.03 2.55 38.69
C ALA A 585 39.04 2.87 37.55
N ALA A 586 38.70 2.50 36.31
CA ALA A 586 39.51 2.80 35.12
C ALA A 586 39.54 4.31 34.77
N GLY A 587 38.61 5.13 35.27
CA GLY A 587 38.57 6.58 35.04
C GLY A 587 38.43 6.99 33.59
N GLY A 588 37.90 6.13 32.72
CA GLY A 588 37.81 6.30 31.28
C GLY A 588 36.59 7.08 30.82
N GLN A 589 36.15 6.80 29.59
CA GLN A 589 35.02 7.47 28.96
C GLN A 589 33.71 7.23 29.72
N TYR A 590 33.52 6.01 30.25
CA TYR A 590 32.34 5.67 31.06
C TYR A 590 32.28 6.52 32.34
N ALA A 591 33.37 6.60 33.09
CA ALA A 591 33.43 7.37 34.32
C ALA A 591 33.15 8.85 34.04
N GLY A 592 33.74 9.43 32.97
CA GLY A 592 33.48 10.81 32.57
C GLY A 592 32.02 11.08 32.20
N LEU A 593 31.37 10.16 31.48
CA LEU A 593 29.93 10.25 31.14
C LEU A 593 29.05 10.13 32.39
N PHE A 594 29.42 9.26 33.32
CA PHE A 594 28.72 9.08 34.59
C PHE A 594 28.77 10.35 35.45
N GLU A 595 29.97 10.94 35.64
CA GLU A 595 30.16 12.16 36.41
C GLU A 595 29.41 13.35 35.81
N LEU A 596 29.45 13.50 34.49
CA LEU A 596 28.71 14.58 33.80
C LEU A 596 27.20 14.48 34.07
N GLN A 597 26.66 13.28 34.16
CA GLN A 597 25.25 13.09 34.42
C GLN A 597 24.92 13.24 35.91
N ALA A 598 25.80 12.74 36.80
CA ALA A 598 25.65 12.91 38.24
C ALA A 598 25.58 14.39 38.65
N ARG A 599 26.45 15.24 38.04
CA ARG A 599 26.44 16.69 38.26
C ARG A 599 25.13 17.41 37.82
N ARG A 600 24.34 16.80 36.94
CA ARG A 600 23.03 17.37 36.53
C ARG A 600 21.93 17.09 37.53
N PHE A 601 22.11 16.12 38.43
CA PHE A 601 21.13 15.72 39.45
C PHE A 601 21.56 16.06 40.88
N ALA A 602 22.80 16.57 41.07
CA ALA A 602 23.25 17.21 42.29
C ALA A 602 22.95 18.71 42.26
#